data_179f989ceb0c7ec2ba7ba6458c2ff952
#
_entry.id   179f989ceb0c7ec2ba7ba6458c2ff952
#
_cell.length_a   1.000
_cell.length_b   1.000
_cell.length_c   1.000
_cell.angle_alpha   90.00
_cell.angle_beta   90.00
_cell.angle_gamma   90.00
#
_symmetry.space_group_name_H-M   'P 1'
#
loop_
_entity.id
_entity.type
_entity.pdbx_description
1 polymer ?
#
loop_
_entity_poly.entity_id
_entity_poly.type
_entity_poly.pdbx_seq_one_letter_code
_entity_poly.pdbx_strand_id
1 'polypeptide(L)'
;MFNFLDINLLPSNSIGTVTLNDYTFQKFVDKSSKFVVVKFFVPWCPHCETFKETFDEIVLKFLMEESEEVKFAEVDCMDMESLEVCTDENISGFPSVYLYKVSLPV
;
A
#
# COMPACT_ATOMS: atom_id res chain seq x y z
N MET A 1 11.80 -8.01 21.56
CA MET A 1 11.07 -9.23 21.21
C MET A 1 9.67 -8.88 20.78
N PHE A 2 9.24 -9.44 19.69
CA PHE A 2 7.91 -9.17 19.17
C PHE A 2 6.85 -9.81 20.04
N ASN A 3 5.90 -9.03 20.50
CA ASN A 3 4.85 -9.48 21.39
C ASN A 3 3.54 -9.60 20.60
N PHE A 4 2.75 -10.64 20.88
CA PHE A 4 1.45 -10.81 20.25
C PHE A 4 0.54 -9.61 20.47
N LEU A 5 0.66 -8.97 21.62
CA LEU A 5 -0.16 -7.81 21.93
C LEU A 5 0.15 -6.64 21.00
N ASP A 6 1.38 -6.55 20.54
CA ASP A 6 1.79 -5.47 19.63
C ASP A 6 1.13 -5.64 18.27
N ILE A 7 0.92 -6.88 17.83
CA ILE A 7 0.22 -7.16 16.58
C ILE A 7 -1.22 -6.70 16.67
N ASN A 8 -1.86 -6.94 17.81
CA ASN A 8 -3.25 -6.56 18.03
C ASN A 8 -3.43 -5.05 18.14
N LEU A 9 -2.38 -4.35 18.53
CA LEU A 9 -2.41 -2.90 18.69
C LEU A 9 -2.06 -2.16 17.41
N LEU A 10 -1.55 -2.87 16.40
CA LEU A 10 -1.26 -2.25 15.12
C LEU A 10 -2.57 -1.81 14.47
N PRO A 11 -2.59 -0.62 13.89
CA PRO A 11 -3.74 -0.23 13.08
C PRO A 11 -3.91 -1.26 11.98
N SER A 12 -5.03 -1.24 11.29
CA SER A 12 -5.43 -2.24 10.32
C SER A 12 -4.44 -2.48 9.17
N ASN A 13 -3.22 -1.99 9.29
CA ASN A 13 -2.18 -2.21 8.29
C ASN A 13 -1.77 -3.66 8.27
N SER A 14 -1.70 -4.20 7.09
CA SER A 14 -1.18 -5.54 6.90
C SER A 14 0.33 -5.54 7.03
N ILE A 15 0.89 -6.67 7.46
CA ILE A 15 2.34 -6.82 7.55
C ILE A 15 2.94 -6.61 6.15
N GLY A 16 3.95 -5.75 6.08
CA GLY A 16 4.65 -5.49 4.82
C GLY A 16 3.99 -4.47 3.92
N THR A 17 2.85 -3.91 4.32
CA THR A 17 2.16 -2.88 3.56
C THR A 17 2.21 -1.56 4.32
N VAL A 18 2.73 -0.53 3.67
CA VAL A 18 2.87 0.80 4.28
C VAL A 18 1.68 1.67 3.89
N THR A 19 1.08 2.34 4.86
CA THR A 19 0.00 3.28 4.59
C THR A 19 0.57 4.64 4.21
N LEU A 20 0.15 5.15 3.07
CA LEU A 20 0.61 6.42 2.53
C LEU A 20 -0.49 7.47 2.51
N ASN A 21 -0.08 8.73 2.50
CA ASN A 21 -0.99 9.86 2.36
C ASN A 21 -0.34 10.93 1.46
N ASP A 22 -0.95 12.12 1.37
CA ASP A 22 -0.48 13.20 0.51
C ASP A 22 0.96 13.62 0.82
N TYR A 23 1.38 13.47 2.08
CA TYR A 23 2.71 13.89 2.52
C TYR A 23 3.79 12.85 2.24
N THR A 24 3.43 11.59 2.16
CA THR A 24 4.40 10.49 2.09
C THR A 24 4.42 9.76 0.77
N PHE A 25 3.37 9.89 -0.03
CA PHE A 25 3.18 9.10 -1.25
C PHE A 25 4.34 9.26 -2.24
N GLN A 26 4.61 10.47 -2.65
CA GLN A 26 5.60 10.72 -3.70
C GLN A 26 6.99 10.27 -3.29
N LYS A 27 7.34 10.56 -2.05
CA LYS A 27 8.65 10.17 -1.52
C LYS A 27 8.81 8.66 -1.49
N PHE A 28 7.77 7.96 -1.05
CA PHE A 28 7.80 6.51 -0.98
C PHE A 28 7.92 5.89 -2.37
N VAL A 29 7.11 6.35 -3.31
CA VAL A 29 7.10 5.84 -4.67
C VAL A 29 8.45 6.08 -5.36
N ASP A 30 9.06 7.24 -5.12
CA ASP A 30 10.30 7.60 -5.79
C ASP A 30 11.54 6.93 -5.20
N LYS A 31 11.52 6.58 -3.91
CA LYS A 31 12.77 6.23 -3.22
C LYS A 31 12.81 4.91 -2.50
N SER A 32 11.68 4.21 -2.37
CA SER A 32 11.68 3.05 -1.49
C SER A 32 12.17 1.76 -2.13
N SER A 33 11.99 1.59 -3.43
CA SER A 33 12.38 0.36 -4.09
C SER A 33 12.29 0.52 -5.60
N LYS A 34 12.71 -0.51 -6.33
CA LYS A 34 12.65 -0.53 -7.80
C LYS A 34 11.20 -0.52 -8.30
N PHE A 35 10.34 -1.29 -7.63
CA PHE A 35 8.92 -1.34 -7.95
C PHE A 35 8.12 -1.07 -6.69
N VAL A 36 7.06 -0.29 -6.83
CA VAL A 36 6.14 -0.03 -5.73
C VAL A 36 4.73 -0.37 -6.21
N VAL A 37 4.06 -1.24 -5.48
CA VAL A 37 2.68 -1.62 -5.75
C VAL A 37 1.81 -0.91 -4.73
N VAL A 38 0.86 -0.10 -5.19
CA VAL A 38 -0.01 0.67 -4.31
C VAL A 38 -1.46 0.24 -4.53
N LYS A 39 -2.11 -0.12 -3.44
CA LYS A 39 -3.54 -0.41 -3.43
C LYS A 39 -4.29 0.83 -2.96
N PHE A 40 -5.22 1.30 -3.78
CA PHE A 40 -6.11 2.41 -3.41
C PHE A 40 -7.45 1.82 -3.01
N PHE A 41 -7.94 2.16 -1.85
CA PHE A 41 -9.14 1.56 -1.29
C PHE A 41 -9.97 2.58 -0.51
N VAL A 42 -11.16 2.16 -0.11
CA VAL A 42 -12.00 2.88 0.85
C VAL A 42 -12.51 1.87 1.88
N PRO A 43 -12.67 2.27 3.16
CA PRO A 43 -12.99 1.32 4.23
C PRO A 43 -14.36 0.63 4.09
N TRP A 44 -15.32 1.28 3.44
CA TRP A 44 -16.69 0.76 3.36
C TRP A 44 -16.94 -0.09 2.11
N CYS A 45 -15.93 -0.42 1.38
CA CYS A 45 -16.07 -1.13 0.10
C CYS A 45 -16.00 -2.65 0.28
N PRO A 46 -17.06 -3.40 -0.03
CA PRO A 46 -17.04 -4.87 0.10
C PRO A 46 -15.98 -5.52 -0.77
N HIS A 47 -15.77 -5.01 -1.98
CA HIS A 47 -14.75 -5.54 -2.89
C HIS A 47 -13.35 -5.32 -2.33
N CYS A 48 -13.15 -4.21 -1.63
CA CYS A 48 -11.87 -3.93 -1.00
C CYS A 48 -11.58 -4.92 0.13
N GLU A 49 -12.60 -5.29 0.90
CA GLU A 49 -12.45 -6.26 1.98
C GLU A 49 -12.10 -7.65 1.43
N THR A 50 -12.79 -8.06 0.37
CA THR A 50 -12.50 -9.34 -0.27
C THR A 50 -11.09 -9.34 -0.85
N PHE A 51 -10.72 -8.26 -1.50
CA PHE A 51 -9.41 -8.14 -2.12
C PHE A 51 -8.28 -8.07 -1.09
N LYS A 52 -8.57 -7.58 0.10
CA LYS A 52 -7.56 -7.44 1.16
C LYS A 52 -6.83 -8.76 1.42
N GLU A 53 -7.57 -9.85 1.52
CA GLU A 53 -6.97 -11.16 1.78
C GLU A 53 -6.02 -11.58 0.65
N THR A 54 -6.44 -11.39 -0.59
CA THR A 54 -5.61 -11.72 -1.74
C THR A 54 -4.35 -10.85 -1.78
N PHE A 55 -4.52 -9.57 -1.53
CA PHE A 55 -3.40 -8.64 -1.52
C PHE A 55 -2.40 -9.00 -0.42
N ASP A 56 -2.90 -9.30 0.78
CA ASP A 56 -2.06 -9.67 1.91
C ASP A 56 -1.29 -10.97 1.65
N GLU A 57 -1.90 -11.93 0.97
CA GLU A 57 -1.23 -13.17 0.60
C GLU A 57 -0.08 -12.92 -0.36
N ILE A 58 -0.29 -12.03 -1.32
CA ILE A 58 0.75 -11.67 -2.28
C ILE A 58 1.91 -10.97 -1.56
N VAL A 59 1.59 -10.03 -0.70
CA VAL A 59 2.61 -9.30 0.08
C VAL A 59 3.43 -10.29 0.91
N LEU A 60 2.75 -11.19 1.61
CA LEU A 60 3.43 -12.17 2.45
C LEU A 60 4.37 -13.05 1.64
N LYS A 61 3.95 -13.44 0.44
CA LYS A 61 4.79 -14.25 -0.43
C LYS A 61 6.10 -13.56 -0.79
N PHE A 62 6.03 -12.27 -1.12
CA PHE A 62 7.24 -11.48 -1.40
C PHE A 62 8.10 -11.30 -0.16
N LEU A 63 7.49 -11.15 1.01
CA LEU A 63 8.23 -11.05 2.26
C LEU A 63 8.98 -12.35 2.55
N MET A 64 8.33 -13.49 2.32
CA MET A 64 8.95 -14.79 2.56
C MET A 64 10.11 -15.06 1.60
N GLU A 65 10.06 -14.49 0.41
CA GLU A 65 11.12 -14.59 -0.57
C GLU A 65 12.23 -13.57 -0.32
N GLU A 66 12.06 -12.73 0.70
CA GLU A 66 13.00 -11.68 1.06
C GLU A 66 13.32 -10.73 -0.11
N SER A 67 12.34 -10.50 -0.97
CA SER A 67 12.51 -9.62 -2.12
C SER A 67 12.58 -8.16 -1.66
N GLU A 68 13.63 -7.48 -2.08
CA GLU A 68 13.79 -6.05 -1.80
C GLU A 68 13.49 -5.18 -3.01
N GLU A 69 13.17 -5.80 -4.14
CA GLU A 69 12.88 -5.06 -5.35
C GLU A 69 11.47 -4.50 -5.41
N VAL A 70 10.56 -5.08 -4.63
CA VAL A 70 9.15 -4.69 -4.64
C VAL A 70 8.73 -4.28 -3.24
N LYS A 71 8.10 -3.12 -3.13
CA LYS A 71 7.49 -2.66 -1.89
C LYS A 71 6.00 -2.50 -2.11
N PHE A 72 5.24 -2.71 -1.05
CA PHE A 72 3.79 -2.65 -1.10
C PHE A 72 3.28 -1.53 -0.21
N ALA A 73 2.28 -0.83 -0.70
CA ALA A 73 1.69 0.28 0.03
C ALA A 73 0.19 0.35 -0.23
N GLU A 74 -0.49 1.12 0.59
CA GLU A 74 -1.91 1.34 0.43
C GLU A 74 -2.26 2.79 0.72
N VAL A 75 -3.32 3.26 0.09
CA VAL A 75 -3.83 4.61 0.28
C VAL A 75 -5.33 4.51 0.53
N ASP A 76 -5.79 5.09 1.63
CA ASP A 76 -7.21 5.17 1.97
C ASP A 76 -7.76 6.45 1.35
N CYS A 77 -8.55 6.32 0.30
CA CYS A 77 -9.07 7.47 -0.43
C CYS A 77 -10.22 8.18 0.29
N MET A 78 -10.68 7.66 1.43
CA MET A 78 -11.63 8.37 2.28
C MET A 78 -10.92 9.23 3.32
N ASP A 79 -9.64 9.00 3.55
CA ASP A 79 -8.87 9.82 4.46
C ASP A 79 -8.67 11.20 3.84
N MET A 80 -8.98 12.25 4.59
CA MET A 80 -8.84 13.63 4.11
C MET A 80 -7.40 13.97 3.75
N GLU A 81 -6.44 13.32 4.38
CA GLU A 81 -5.03 13.52 4.09
C GLU A 81 -4.54 12.75 2.86
N SER A 82 -5.44 12.07 2.15
CA SER A 82 -5.11 11.31 0.94
C SER A 82 -5.93 11.73 -0.27
N LEU A 83 -6.75 12.76 -0.14
CA LEU A 83 -7.62 13.20 -1.23
C LEU A 83 -6.84 13.68 -2.45
N GLU A 84 -5.74 14.36 -2.21
CA GLU A 84 -4.90 14.87 -3.30
C GLU A 84 -4.27 13.72 -4.10
N VAL A 85 -3.72 12.74 -3.42
CA VAL A 85 -3.12 11.57 -4.07
C VAL A 85 -4.14 10.87 -4.94
N CYS A 86 -5.31 10.57 -4.37
CA CYS A 86 -6.33 9.82 -5.10
C CYS A 86 -6.88 10.60 -6.29
N THR A 87 -6.94 11.92 -6.20
CA THR A 87 -7.35 12.77 -7.31
C THR A 87 -6.27 12.81 -8.38
N ASP A 88 -5.03 13.04 -7.97
CA ASP A 88 -3.90 13.15 -8.91
C ASP A 88 -3.65 11.85 -9.66
N GLU A 89 -3.87 10.71 -9.00
CA GLU A 89 -3.67 9.40 -9.63
C GLU A 89 -4.90 8.93 -10.42
N ASN A 90 -5.93 9.74 -10.48
CA ASN A 90 -7.16 9.47 -11.26
C ASN A 90 -7.85 8.18 -10.83
N ILE A 91 -7.95 7.98 -9.52
CA ILE A 91 -8.61 6.78 -9.00
C ILE A 91 -10.11 6.91 -9.20
N SER A 92 -10.70 6.01 -9.98
CA SER A 92 -12.12 6.07 -10.31
C SER A 92 -12.93 4.89 -9.78
N GLY A 93 -12.28 3.90 -9.21
CA GLY A 93 -12.97 2.75 -8.64
C GLY A 93 -12.12 2.06 -7.60
N PHE A 94 -12.75 1.22 -6.77
CA PHE A 94 -12.09 0.57 -5.66
C PHE A 94 -12.39 -0.91 -5.63
N PRO A 95 -11.38 -1.74 -5.31
CA PRO A 95 -9.99 -1.34 -5.15
C PRO A 95 -9.31 -1.09 -6.51
N SER A 96 -8.31 -0.22 -6.51
CA SER A 96 -7.43 -0.02 -7.66
C SER A 96 -6.00 -0.33 -7.25
N VAL A 97 -5.26 -1.01 -8.11
CA VAL A 97 -3.87 -1.36 -7.81
C VAL A 97 -2.99 -0.84 -8.94
N TYR A 98 -2.04 -0.01 -8.57
CA TYR A 98 -1.11 0.58 -9.53
C TYR A 98 0.31 0.10 -9.24
N LEU A 99 1.04 -0.16 -10.30
CA LEU A 99 2.46 -0.48 -10.22
C LEU A 99 3.27 0.74 -10.65
N TYR A 100 4.13 1.19 -9.74
CA TYR A 100 5.03 2.30 -10.01
C TYR A 100 6.43 1.76 -10.19
N LYS A 101 7.03 2.10 -11.32
CA LYS A 101 8.40 1.71 -11.60
C LYS A 101 9.30 2.92 -11.43
N VAL A 102 10.27 2.79 -10.54
CA VAL A 102 11.19 3.88 -10.29
C VAL A 102 12.20 3.93 -11.42
N SER A 103 12.30 5.10 -12.07
CA SER A 103 13.31 5.33 -13.07
C SER A 103 14.58 5.77 -12.38
N LEU A 104 15.56 4.88 -12.32
CA LEU A 104 16.84 5.25 -11.78
C LEU A 104 17.62 6.04 -12.82
N PRO A 105 18.24 7.14 -12.44
CA PRO A 105 19.09 7.86 -13.36
C PRO A 105 20.25 6.96 -13.78
N VAL A 106 20.54 6.97 -15.03
CA VAL A 106 21.62 6.16 -15.61
C VAL A 106 22.96 6.78 -15.24
#